data_2b2ae3ea2b9016e156412340a587b75f
#
_entry.id   2b2ae3ea2b9016e156412340a587b75f
#
_cell.length_a   1.000
_cell.length_b   1.000
_cell.length_c   1.000
_cell.angle_alpha   90.00
_cell.angle_beta   90.00
_cell.angle_gamma   90.00
#
_symmetry.space_group_name_H-M   'P 1'
#
loop_
_entity.id
_entity.type
_entity.pdbx_description
1 polymer ?
#
loop_
_entity_poly.entity_id
_entity_poly.type
_entity_poly.pdbx_seq_one_letter_code
_entity_poly.pdbx_strand_id
1 'polypeptide(L)'
;MKLGFLKLTALVGVLAVASACSSTRTQQSAGEVIDDSVLTSKVKVALVDDPITKAGQINGETYRGVVQLGGFVDNAQAKEQATKVARSVTGVKEVRNDLRVSTPQATVGQAIDDGSVTASVKAKLVEDPTTKAHQVNVE
;
A
#
# COMPACT_ATOMS: atom_id res chain seq x y z
N MET A 1 -46.99 41.25 28.98
CA MET A 1 -45.54 41.34 28.69
C MET A 1 -44.78 40.06 29.08
N LYS A 2 -45.22 38.85 28.75
CA LYS A 2 -44.52 37.61 29.14
C LYS A 2 -44.45 36.59 28.00
N LEU A 3 -44.78 36.96 26.75
CA LEU A 3 -44.72 36.04 25.60
C LEU A 3 -43.54 36.25 24.66
N GLY A 4 -42.66 37.22 24.90
CA GLY A 4 -41.53 37.57 24.03
C GLY A 4 -40.21 36.81 24.33
N PHE A 5 -40.07 36.30 25.54
CA PHE A 5 -38.81 35.66 25.97
C PHE A 5 -38.67 34.19 25.56
N LEU A 6 -39.79 33.52 25.27
CA LEU A 6 -39.73 32.08 24.94
C LEU A 6 -39.36 31.77 23.48
N LYS A 7 -39.43 32.79 22.59
CA LYS A 7 -39.08 32.62 21.15
C LYS A 7 -37.65 32.91 20.84
N LEU A 8 -36.88 33.52 21.72
CA LEU A 8 -35.48 33.87 21.47
C LEU A 8 -34.48 32.76 21.88
N THR A 9 -34.89 31.85 22.76
CA THR A 9 -34.07 30.73 23.22
C THR A 9 -34.06 29.55 22.25
N ALA A 10 -35.06 29.46 21.35
CA ALA A 10 -35.12 28.38 20.37
C ALA A 10 -34.22 28.60 19.12
N LEU A 11 -33.78 29.85 18.87
CA LEU A 11 -32.98 30.19 17.68
C LEU A 11 -31.47 30.04 17.91
N VAL A 12 -31.00 29.99 19.14
CA VAL A 12 -29.58 29.87 19.49
C VAL A 12 -29.14 28.40 19.50
N GLY A 13 -30.06 27.45 19.62
CA GLY A 13 -29.76 26.00 19.68
C GLY A 13 -29.43 25.33 18.34
N VAL A 14 -29.69 25.97 17.19
CA VAL A 14 -29.52 25.32 15.85
C VAL A 14 -28.17 25.64 15.19
N LEU A 15 -27.44 26.63 15.70
CA LEU A 15 -26.17 27.04 15.10
C LEU A 15 -24.92 26.29 15.61
N ALA A 16 -25.05 25.34 16.55
CA ALA A 16 -23.91 24.68 17.21
C ALA A 16 -23.52 23.32 16.62
N VAL A 17 -24.16 22.86 15.53
CA VAL A 17 -23.90 21.49 14.97
C VAL A 17 -23.06 21.51 13.70
N ALA A 18 -22.60 22.67 13.22
CA ALA A 18 -21.88 22.79 11.94
C ALA A 18 -20.34 22.76 12.04
N SER A 19 -19.74 22.46 13.19
CA SER A 19 -18.27 22.51 13.35
C SER A 19 -17.61 21.16 13.69
N ALA A 20 -18.24 20.03 13.39
CA ALA A 20 -17.70 18.71 13.69
C ALA A 20 -17.02 18.01 12.48
N CYS A 21 -16.60 18.75 11.46
CA CYS A 21 -15.74 18.22 10.39
C CYS A 21 -14.37 18.91 10.42
N SER A 22 -13.72 18.96 11.58
CA SER A 22 -12.30 19.21 11.62
C SER A 22 -11.61 17.89 11.29
N SER A 23 -11.10 17.75 10.04
CA SER A 23 -10.20 16.69 9.67
C SER A 23 -9.06 16.67 10.68
N THR A 24 -8.96 15.58 11.44
CA THR A 24 -7.79 15.33 12.27
C THR A 24 -6.56 15.41 11.36
N ARG A 25 -5.48 16.03 11.83
CA ARG A 25 -4.24 16.27 11.06
C ARG A 25 -3.59 15.01 10.45
N THR A 26 -4.14 13.84 10.74
CA THR A 26 -3.73 12.53 10.22
C THR A 26 -4.54 12.07 9.01
N GLN A 27 -5.68 12.68 8.72
CA GLN A 27 -6.52 12.30 7.58
C GLN A 27 -6.26 13.23 6.40
N GLN A 28 -5.97 12.64 5.23
CA GLN A 28 -5.83 13.40 3.99
C GLN A 28 -7.17 14.02 3.60
N SER A 29 -7.12 15.23 3.04
CA SER A 29 -8.29 15.83 2.40
C SER A 29 -8.63 15.08 1.10
N ALA A 30 -9.87 15.16 0.64
CA ALA A 30 -10.29 14.53 -0.62
C ALA A 30 -9.45 15.04 -1.82
N GLY A 31 -9.04 16.31 -1.81
CA GLY A 31 -8.14 16.88 -2.82
C GLY A 31 -6.76 16.26 -2.80
N GLU A 32 -6.15 16.09 -1.64
CA GLU A 32 -4.83 15.42 -1.51
C GLU A 32 -4.88 13.97 -1.97
N VAL A 33 -5.95 13.24 -1.71
CA VAL A 33 -6.11 11.86 -2.19
C VAL A 33 -6.19 11.80 -3.72
N ILE A 34 -6.90 12.73 -4.35
CA ILE A 34 -6.97 12.82 -5.81
C ILE A 34 -5.60 13.16 -6.40
N ASP A 35 -4.90 14.13 -5.83
CA ASP A 35 -3.55 14.52 -6.27
C ASP A 35 -2.56 13.37 -6.14
N ASP A 36 -2.59 12.62 -5.04
CA ASP A 36 -1.73 11.47 -4.83
C ASP A 36 -2.06 10.32 -5.80
N SER A 37 -3.33 10.12 -6.15
CA SER A 37 -3.74 9.11 -7.15
C SER A 37 -3.22 9.45 -8.55
N VAL A 38 -3.30 10.73 -8.93
CA VAL A 38 -2.74 11.22 -10.20
C VAL A 38 -1.22 11.07 -10.21
N LEU A 39 -0.58 11.40 -9.09
CA LEU A 39 0.87 11.28 -8.94
C LEU A 39 1.32 9.83 -9.02
N THR A 40 0.62 8.91 -8.35
CA THR A 40 0.85 7.46 -8.47
C THR A 40 0.78 7.00 -9.92
N SER A 41 -0.22 7.45 -10.67
CA SER A 41 -0.38 7.09 -12.08
C SER A 41 0.78 7.60 -12.94
N LYS A 42 1.22 8.86 -12.74
CA LYS A 42 2.38 9.43 -13.43
C LYS A 42 3.67 8.66 -13.14
N VAL A 43 3.89 8.29 -11.89
CA VAL A 43 5.06 7.50 -11.49
C VAL A 43 5.03 6.12 -12.14
N LYS A 44 3.87 5.45 -12.15
CA LYS A 44 3.74 4.13 -12.82
C LYS A 44 4.04 4.22 -14.31
N VAL A 45 3.51 5.21 -15.00
CA VAL A 45 3.79 5.41 -16.43
C VAL A 45 5.28 5.64 -16.65
N ALA A 46 5.91 6.53 -15.89
CA ALA A 46 7.34 6.81 -16.02
C ALA A 46 8.22 5.57 -15.77
N LEU A 47 7.84 4.71 -14.81
CA LEU A 47 8.54 3.46 -14.54
C LEU A 47 8.37 2.41 -15.65
N VAL A 48 7.20 2.37 -16.30
CA VAL A 48 6.93 1.46 -17.43
C VAL A 48 7.69 1.90 -18.68
N ASP A 49 7.78 3.21 -18.92
CA ASP A 49 8.47 3.79 -20.06
C ASP A 49 10.02 3.67 -19.96
N ASP A 50 10.54 3.47 -18.76
CA ASP A 50 11.99 3.32 -18.54
C ASP A 50 12.44 1.89 -18.89
N PRO A 51 13.42 1.74 -19.81
CA PRO A 51 13.85 0.42 -20.31
C PRO A 51 14.59 -0.43 -19.27
N ILE A 52 15.08 0.19 -18.20
CA ILE A 52 15.87 -0.49 -17.15
C ILE A 52 14.95 -1.05 -16.07
N THR A 53 13.92 -0.29 -15.69
CA THR A 53 13.01 -0.68 -14.61
C THR A 53 12.07 -1.79 -15.01
N LYS A 54 11.65 -1.86 -16.29
CA LYS A 54 10.72 -2.88 -16.82
C LYS A 54 9.58 -3.16 -15.82
N ALA A 55 8.87 -2.13 -15.43
CA ALA A 55 8.09 -2.02 -14.20
C ALA A 55 6.89 -2.99 -14.04
N GLY A 56 6.86 -4.12 -14.73
CA GLY A 56 5.77 -5.10 -14.63
C GLY A 56 5.54 -5.68 -13.22
N GLN A 57 6.55 -5.61 -12.36
CA GLN A 57 6.49 -6.13 -10.98
C GLN A 57 6.71 -5.04 -9.92
N ILE A 58 6.69 -3.76 -10.33
CA ILE A 58 6.81 -2.62 -9.41
C ILE A 58 5.43 -2.04 -9.11
N ASN A 59 5.08 -2.02 -7.84
CA ASN A 59 3.91 -1.31 -7.33
C ASN A 59 4.35 0.02 -6.73
N GLY A 60 3.62 1.09 -7.04
CA GLY A 60 3.82 2.40 -6.46
C GLY A 60 2.54 2.88 -5.79
N GLU A 61 2.67 3.44 -4.60
CA GLU A 61 1.61 4.11 -3.88
C GLU A 61 2.10 5.48 -3.41
N THR A 62 1.22 6.45 -3.39
CA THR A 62 1.56 7.81 -2.97
C THR A 62 0.69 8.25 -1.81
N TYR A 63 1.34 8.85 -0.82
CA TYR A 63 0.70 9.46 0.31
C TYR A 63 1.34 10.82 0.61
N ARG A 64 0.58 11.90 0.48
CA ARG A 64 1.03 13.30 0.67
C ARG A 64 2.29 13.68 -0.13
N GLY A 65 2.38 13.14 -1.35
CA GLY A 65 3.52 13.34 -2.23
C GLY A 65 4.75 12.46 -1.94
N VAL A 66 4.66 11.58 -0.94
CA VAL A 66 5.68 10.54 -0.68
C VAL A 66 5.30 9.29 -1.46
N VAL A 67 6.15 8.88 -2.38
CA VAL A 67 5.95 7.67 -3.21
C VAL A 67 6.66 6.49 -2.56
N GLN A 68 5.94 5.44 -2.27
CA GLN A 68 6.48 4.17 -1.84
C GLN A 68 6.50 3.19 -3.02
N LEU A 69 7.68 2.65 -3.33
CA LEU A 69 7.87 1.63 -4.36
C LEU A 69 8.05 0.27 -3.69
N GLY A 70 7.20 -0.69 -4.04
CA GLY A 70 7.28 -2.07 -3.57
C GLY A 70 7.26 -3.06 -4.73
N GLY A 71 7.69 -4.28 -4.47
CA GLY A 71 7.72 -5.35 -5.48
C GLY A 71 9.12 -5.87 -5.76
N PHE A 72 9.33 -6.39 -6.96
CA PHE A 72 10.55 -7.07 -7.34
C PHE A 72 11.16 -6.45 -8.61
N VAL A 73 12.48 -6.45 -8.66
CA VAL A 73 13.28 -6.03 -9.82
C VAL A 73 14.40 -7.03 -10.09
N ASP A 74 14.85 -7.12 -11.33
CA ASP A 74 15.81 -8.12 -11.76
C ASP A 74 17.23 -7.93 -11.18
N ASN A 75 17.58 -6.68 -10.83
CA ASN A 75 18.92 -6.37 -10.33
C ASN A 75 18.95 -5.06 -9.52
N ALA A 76 20.07 -4.81 -8.85
CA ALA A 76 20.27 -3.61 -8.06
C ALA A 76 20.22 -2.31 -8.90
N GLN A 77 20.67 -2.35 -10.14
CA GLN A 77 20.63 -1.20 -11.04
C GLN A 77 19.19 -0.77 -11.34
N ALA A 78 18.28 -1.73 -11.57
CA ALA A 78 16.86 -1.45 -11.77
C ALA A 78 16.22 -0.86 -10.50
N LYS A 79 16.62 -1.33 -9.32
CA LYS A 79 16.19 -0.74 -8.04
C LYS A 79 16.60 0.72 -7.90
N GLU A 80 17.84 1.05 -8.19
CA GLU A 80 18.33 2.44 -8.12
C GLU A 80 17.68 3.31 -9.21
N GLN A 81 17.53 2.80 -10.41
CA GLN A 81 16.90 3.49 -11.52
C GLN A 81 15.44 3.81 -11.21
N ALA A 82 14.69 2.88 -10.62
CA ALA A 82 13.31 3.12 -10.19
C ALA A 82 13.20 4.32 -9.23
N THR A 83 14.16 4.47 -8.29
CA THR A 83 14.21 5.64 -7.43
C THR A 83 14.43 6.93 -8.20
N LYS A 84 15.35 6.93 -9.16
CA LYS A 84 15.67 8.11 -9.98
C LYS A 84 14.47 8.52 -10.84
N VAL A 85 13.84 7.56 -11.49
CA VAL A 85 12.65 7.77 -12.32
C VAL A 85 11.50 8.33 -11.49
N ALA A 86 11.20 7.72 -10.35
CA ALA A 86 10.13 8.19 -9.47
C ALA A 86 10.38 9.62 -8.95
N ARG A 87 11.63 9.96 -8.60
CA ARG A 87 12.00 11.31 -8.15
C ARG A 87 11.91 12.37 -9.23
N SER A 88 12.07 12.01 -10.49
CA SER A 88 11.97 12.94 -11.61
C SER A 88 10.54 13.39 -11.91
N VAL A 89 9.54 12.69 -11.39
CA VAL A 89 8.13 13.01 -11.62
C VAL A 89 7.74 14.25 -10.82
N THR A 90 7.25 15.26 -11.53
CA THR A 90 6.80 16.52 -10.91
C THR A 90 5.70 16.27 -9.89
N GLY A 91 5.89 16.74 -8.67
CA GLY A 91 4.98 16.59 -7.54
C GLY A 91 5.44 15.56 -6.50
N VAL A 92 6.44 14.74 -6.82
CA VAL A 92 7.05 13.81 -5.86
C VAL A 92 7.93 14.58 -4.89
N LYS A 93 7.65 14.44 -3.60
CA LYS A 93 8.43 15.06 -2.51
C LYS A 93 9.52 14.13 -1.99
N GLU A 94 9.19 12.85 -1.86
CA GLU A 94 10.10 11.83 -1.35
C GLU A 94 9.80 10.49 -2.02
N VAL A 95 10.81 9.63 -2.15
CA VAL A 95 10.65 8.25 -2.63
C VAL A 95 11.22 7.30 -1.59
N ARG A 96 10.37 6.37 -1.15
CA ARG A 96 10.74 5.21 -0.34
C ARG A 96 10.85 3.99 -1.25
N ASN A 97 12.01 3.40 -1.31
CA ASN A 97 12.27 2.27 -2.20
C ASN A 97 12.40 0.97 -1.41
N ASP A 98 11.29 0.24 -1.32
CA ASP A 98 11.19 -1.08 -0.68
C ASP A 98 11.26 -2.23 -1.71
N LEU A 99 11.76 -1.95 -2.93
CA LEU A 99 11.95 -2.96 -3.96
C LEU A 99 12.96 -4.02 -3.52
N ARG A 100 12.62 -5.26 -3.80
CA ARG A 100 13.50 -6.40 -3.60
C ARG A 100 14.10 -6.83 -4.94
N VAL A 101 15.40 -7.13 -4.93
CA VAL A 101 16.03 -7.74 -6.10
C VAL A 101 15.65 -9.22 -6.11
N SER A 102 14.89 -9.63 -7.15
CA SER A 102 14.66 -11.05 -7.38
C SER A 102 15.97 -11.62 -7.92
N THR A 103 16.74 -12.24 -7.06
CA THR A 103 17.75 -13.17 -7.53
C THR A 103 17.02 -14.31 -8.24
N PRO A 104 17.33 -14.62 -9.51
CA PRO A 104 16.81 -15.81 -10.19
C PRO A 104 17.51 -17.05 -9.63
N GLN A 105 17.35 -17.29 -8.36
CA GLN A 105 17.86 -18.44 -7.64
C GLN A 105 16.81 -18.94 -6.64
N ALA A 106 15.62 -19.29 -7.15
CA ALA A 106 15.07 -20.53 -6.69
C ALA A 106 15.97 -21.62 -7.29
N THR A 107 17.12 -21.86 -6.66
CA THR A 107 17.93 -23.01 -7.02
C THR A 107 17.05 -24.25 -6.88
N VAL A 108 17.25 -25.22 -7.73
CA VAL A 108 16.56 -26.53 -7.63
C VAL A 108 16.59 -27.05 -6.19
N GLY A 109 17.61 -26.68 -5.39
CA GLY A 109 17.70 -26.90 -3.97
C GLY A 109 16.62 -26.25 -3.10
N GLN A 110 16.31 -24.96 -3.34
CA GLN A 110 15.23 -24.28 -2.57
C GLN A 110 13.86 -24.84 -2.89
N ALA A 111 13.58 -25.17 -4.15
CA ALA A 111 12.31 -25.81 -4.51
C ALA A 111 12.18 -27.21 -3.90
N ILE A 112 13.28 -27.94 -3.70
CA ILE A 112 13.31 -29.22 -3.02
C ILE A 112 13.10 -29.04 -1.51
N ASP A 113 13.73 -28.02 -0.91
CA ASP A 113 13.59 -27.71 0.51
C ASP A 113 12.15 -27.31 0.86
N ASP A 114 11.53 -26.46 0.04
CA ASP A 114 10.14 -26.04 0.22
C ASP A 114 9.17 -27.23 0.08
N GLY A 115 9.42 -28.11 -0.88
CA GLY A 115 8.66 -29.36 -1.06
C GLY A 115 8.82 -30.29 0.15
N SER A 116 10.01 -30.39 0.69
CA SER A 116 10.33 -31.19 1.88
C SER A 116 9.65 -30.63 3.14
N VAL A 117 9.64 -29.31 3.32
CA VAL A 117 8.93 -28.63 4.42
C VAL A 117 7.44 -28.86 4.32
N THR A 118 6.87 -28.66 3.13
CA THR A 118 5.44 -28.87 2.86
C THR A 118 5.03 -30.32 3.17
N ALA A 119 5.82 -31.30 2.73
CA ALA A 119 5.57 -32.72 3.02
C ALA A 119 5.66 -33.04 4.51
N SER A 120 6.63 -32.45 5.22
CA SER A 120 6.80 -32.63 6.67
C SER A 120 5.65 -32.04 7.46
N VAL A 121 5.15 -30.86 7.07
CA VAL A 121 4.00 -30.22 7.70
C VAL A 121 2.73 -31.04 7.46
N LYS A 122 2.52 -31.52 6.23
CA LYS A 122 1.37 -32.39 5.90
C LYS A 122 1.39 -33.70 6.72
N ALA A 123 2.55 -34.33 6.86
CA ALA A 123 2.70 -35.54 7.65
C ALA A 123 2.34 -35.30 9.11
N LYS A 124 2.82 -34.24 9.74
CA LYS A 124 2.51 -33.88 11.12
C LYS A 124 1.04 -33.53 11.33
N LEU A 125 0.40 -32.89 10.36
CA LEU A 125 -1.03 -32.58 10.43
C LEU A 125 -1.91 -33.81 10.34
N VAL A 126 -1.47 -34.87 9.62
CA VAL A 126 -2.16 -36.17 9.53
C VAL A 126 -2.02 -36.94 10.82
N GLU A 127 -0.89 -36.86 11.51
CA GLU A 127 -0.62 -37.54 12.77
C GLU A 127 -1.34 -36.91 13.99
N ASP A 128 -1.75 -35.63 13.88
CA ASP A 128 -2.44 -34.94 14.96
C ASP A 128 -3.93 -35.30 14.99
N PRO A 129 -4.43 -35.95 16.07
CA PRO A 129 -5.82 -36.36 16.15
C PRO A 129 -6.83 -35.21 16.29
N THR A 130 -6.33 -34.01 16.60
CA THR A 130 -7.18 -32.80 16.75
C THR A 130 -7.36 -32.03 15.44
N THR A 131 -6.45 -32.20 14.48
CA THR A 131 -6.53 -31.59 13.17
C THR A 131 -7.15 -32.55 12.15
N LYS A 132 -8.24 -32.12 11.52
CA LYS A 132 -8.80 -32.84 10.36
C LYS A 132 -7.99 -32.47 9.11
N ALA A 133 -6.80 -33.06 8.98
CA ALA A 133 -5.79 -32.71 7.98
C ALA A 133 -6.28 -32.76 6.52
N HIS A 134 -7.37 -33.49 6.24
CA HIS A 134 -7.99 -33.52 4.91
C HIS A 134 -8.67 -32.19 4.51
N GLN A 135 -8.82 -31.25 5.46
CA GLN A 135 -9.39 -29.91 5.22
C GLN A 135 -8.34 -28.82 5.18
N VAL A 136 -7.06 -29.14 5.42
CA VAL A 136 -5.94 -28.19 5.41
C VAL A 136 -5.11 -28.39 4.16
N ASN A 137 -5.11 -27.40 3.29
CA ASN A 137 -4.21 -27.37 2.13
C ASN A 137 -2.93 -26.61 2.48
N VAL A 138 -1.77 -27.22 2.24
CA VAL A 138 -0.44 -26.62 2.43
C VAL A 138 0.25 -26.63 1.07
N GLU A 139 0.56 -25.44 0.57
CA GLU A 139 1.30 -25.18 -0.67
C GLU A 139 2.66 -24.54 -0.39
#